data_167757b371b7578b22a842c55a59e474
#
_entry.id   167757b371b7578b22a842c55a59e474
#
_cell.length_a   1.000
_cell.length_b   1.000
_cell.length_c   1.000
_cell.angle_alpha   90.00
_cell.angle_beta   90.00
_cell.angle_gamma   90.00
#
_symmetry.space_group_name_H-M   'P 1'
#
loop_
_entity.id
_entity.type
_entity.pdbx_description
1 polymer ?
#
loop_
_entity_poly.entity_id
_entity_poly.type
_entity_poly.pdbx_seq_one_letter_code
_entity_poly.pdbx_strand_id
1 'polypeptide(L)'
;MTFEKPVLFDIFVYGTLKRGQRNHERFCRGALAAREATVRGRLYDLPYGYPALVVPKEDVQATGTGEYLSDVQASSHMQFGPQEEIPDWDTVYGELLTFDDPEECLPDLDALEGFCPGESGFYSRVLVPTTLTEAGKTVLAWAYAVDSTSGVYLPEGRWPAS
;
A
#
# COMPACT_ATOMS: atom_id res chain seq x y z
N MET A 1 -23.96 26.54 2.40
CA MET A 1 -22.61 26.01 2.08
C MET A 1 -22.44 24.66 2.73
N THR A 2 -22.35 23.64 1.93
CA THR A 2 -22.15 22.29 2.44
C THR A 2 -20.64 22.02 2.53
N PHE A 3 -20.17 21.74 3.74
CA PHE A 3 -18.79 21.30 3.92
C PHE A 3 -18.77 19.79 3.67
N GLU A 4 -18.11 19.37 2.61
CA GLU A 4 -17.88 17.96 2.40
C GLU A 4 -16.88 17.45 3.44
N LYS A 5 -17.21 16.33 4.06
CA LYS A 5 -16.26 15.67 4.96
C LYS A 5 -15.08 15.15 4.15
N PRO A 6 -13.82 15.33 4.62
CA PRO A 6 -12.69 14.74 3.97
C PRO A 6 -12.86 13.23 3.85
N VAL A 7 -12.48 12.66 2.71
CA VAL A 7 -12.50 11.21 2.50
C VAL A 7 -11.17 10.67 2.96
N LEU A 8 -11.18 9.95 4.06
CA LEU A 8 -9.97 9.32 4.57
C LEU A 8 -9.65 8.07 3.75
N PHE A 9 -8.37 7.86 3.51
CA PHE A 9 -7.90 6.64 2.85
C PHE A 9 -6.56 6.23 3.45
N ASP A 10 -6.28 4.94 3.34
CA ASP A 10 -5.09 4.35 3.94
C ASP A 10 -4.17 3.81 2.86
N ILE A 11 -2.87 3.99 3.06
CA ILE A 11 -1.82 3.42 2.20
C ILE A 11 -0.91 2.58 3.07
N PHE A 12 -0.72 1.32 2.67
CA PHE A 12 0.26 0.44 3.30
C PHE A 12 1.62 0.67 2.65
N VAL A 13 2.61 1.04 3.46
CA VAL A 13 3.98 1.30 3.00
C VAL A 13 4.92 0.32 3.68
N TYR A 14 5.88 -0.20 2.92
CA TYR A 14 6.77 -1.26 3.40
C TYR A 14 8.24 -0.99 3.11
N GLY A 15 8.56 0.13 2.49
CA GLY A 15 9.92 0.48 2.05
C GLY A 15 10.28 1.92 2.37
N THR A 16 10.68 2.66 1.35
CA THR A 16 11.25 4.01 1.50
C THR A 16 10.24 5.05 2.01
N LEU A 17 8.94 4.74 1.98
CA LEU A 17 7.89 5.64 2.46
C LEU A 17 7.59 5.47 3.95
N LYS A 18 8.13 4.42 4.60
CA LYS A 18 7.95 4.23 6.04
C LYS A 18 8.63 5.37 6.82
N ARG A 19 8.11 5.65 8.02
CA ARG A 19 8.73 6.64 8.91
C ARG A 19 10.20 6.28 9.14
N GLY A 20 11.08 7.28 9.07
CA GLY A 20 12.53 7.11 9.21
C GLY A 20 13.23 6.72 7.92
N GLN A 21 12.51 6.45 6.85
CA GLN A 21 13.10 6.13 5.54
C GLN A 21 13.14 7.38 4.66
N ARG A 22 13.97 7.33 3.61
CA ARG A 22 14.38 8.52 2.84
C ARG A 22 13.25 9.30 2.16
N ASN A 23 12.16 8.62 1.80
CA ASN A 23 11.06 9.27 1.07
C ASN A 23 9.88 9.65 1.95
N HIS A 24 9.91 9.32 3.24
CA HIS A 24 8.76 9.57 4.11
C HIS A 24 8.45 11.06 4.23
N GLU A 25 9.43 11.88 4.58
CA GLU A 25 9.20 13.31 4.79
C GLU A 25 8.72 14.02 3.54
N ARG A 26 9.27 13.64 2.39
CA ARG A 26 8.95 14.31 1.12
C ARG A 26 7.54 13.99 0.64
N PHE A 27 7.12 12.73 0.76
CA PHE A 27 5.88 12.25 0.13
C PHE A 27 4.75 11.97 1.12
N CYS A 28 5.06 11.82 2.40
CA CYS A 28 4.07 11.43 3.41
C CYS A 28 3.87 12.49 4.49
N ARG A 29 4.25 13.72 4.21
CA ARG A 29 4.13 14.85 5.14
C ARG A 29 2.70 15.11 5.58
N GLY A 30 1.73 14.85 4.70
CA GLY A 30 0.31 15.04 4.97
C GLY A 30 -0.35 13.87 5.70
N ALA A 31 0.41 12.86 6.12
CA ALA A 31 -0.15 11.71 6.83
C ALA A 31 -0.75 12.15 8.17
N LEU A 32 -2.03 11.82 8.38
CA LEU A 32 -2.75 12.14 9.61
C LEU A 32 -2.47 11.13 10.71
N ALA A 33 -2.08 9.91 10.34
CA ALA A 33 -1.77 8.84 11.27
C ALA A 33 -0.80 7.88 10.61
N ALA A 34 0.00 7.20 11.43
CA ALA A 34 0.91 6.14 10.99
C ALA A 34 0.88 5.05 12.05
N ARG A 35 0.54 3.83 11.66
CA ARG A 35 0.40 2.69 12.56
C ARG A 35 1.06 1.47 11.96
N GLU A 36 1.63 0.62 12.81
CA GLU A 36 2.21 -0.63 12.34
C GLU A 36 1.12 -1.55 11.78
N ALA A 37 1.43 -2.18 10.65
CA ALA A 37 0.46 -3.02 9.96
C ALA A 37 1.19 -4.10 9.16
N THR A 38 0.43 -5.11 8.73
CA THR A 38 0.95 -6.20 7.92
C THR A 38 0.00 -6.49 6.77
N VAL A 39 0.57 -7.02 5.69
CA VAL A 39 -0.20 -7.61 4.59
C VAL A 39 0.33 -9.01 4.32
N ARG A 40 -0.49 -9.85 3.71
CA ARG A 40 -0.06 -11.13 3.19
C ARG A 40 0.66 -10.89 1.86
N GLY A 41 1.87 -11.43 1.70
CA GLY A 41 2.62 -11.20 0.49
C GLY A 41 4.02 -11.81 0.55
N ARG A 42 4.84 -11.44 -0.42
CA ARG A 42 6.28 -11.75 -0.45
C ARG A 42 7.04 -10.49 -0.76
N LEU A 43 8.13 -10.28 -0.03
CA LEU A 43 8.95 -9.09 -0.13
C LEU A 43 10.29 -9.44 -0.76
N TYR A 44 10.77 -8.57 -1.65
CA TYR A 44 12.03 -8.75 -2.35
C TYR A 44 12.85 -7.48 -2.26
N ASP A 45 14.15 -7.62 -2.01
CA ASP A 45 15.09 -6.50 -2.03
C ASP A 45 15.61 -6.30 -3.44
N LEU A 46 15.47 -5.08 -3.96
CA LEU A 46 15.94 -4.74 -5.30
C LEU A 46 17.30 -4.05 -5.21
N PRO A 47 18.15 -4.18 -6.25
CA PRO A 47 19.49 -3.58 -6.22
C PRO A 47 19.48 -2.04 -6.27
N TYR A 48 18.32 -1.43 -6.37
CA TYR A 48 18.15 0.03 -6.53
C TYR A 48 17.93 0.76 -5.19
N GLY A 49 17.97 0.05 -4.06
CA GLY A 49 17.78 0.65 -2.74
C GLY A 49 16.32 0.78 -2.31
N TYR A 50 15.43 -0.03 -2.88
CA TYR A 50 14.03 -0.11 -2.46
C TYR A 50 13.50 -1.53 -2.68
N PRO A 51 12.44 -1.94 -1.96
CA PRO A 51 11.89 -3.28 -2.09
C PRO A 51 10.74 -3.36 -3.09
N ALA A 52 10.36 -4.60 -3.42
CA ALA A 52 9.16 -4.89 -4.20
C ALA A 52 8.26 -5.86 -3.43
N LEU A 53 6.96 -5.62 -3.48
CA LEU A 53 5.94 -6.44 -2.83
C LEU A 53 5.13 -7.19 -3.88
N VAL A 54 5.00 -8.50 -3.68
CA VAL A 54 4.06 -9.34 -4.45
C VAL A 54 2.96 -9.77 -3.50
N VAL A 55 1.70 -9.56 -3.89
CA VAL A 55 0.54 -9.97 -3.10
C VAL A 55 -0.24 -11.07 -3.82
N PRO A 56 -0.97 -11.94 -3.07
CA PRO A 56 -1.85 -12.91 -3.72
C PRO A 56 -2.90 -12.20 -4.57
N LYS A 57 -3.17 -12.73 -5.75
CA LYS A 57 -4.19 -12.16 -6.65
C LYS A 57 -5.57 -12.13 -5.98
N GLU A 58 -5.85 -13.11 -5.15
CA GLU A 58 -7.10 -13.23 -4.39
C GLU A 58 -7.30 -12.08 -3.41
N ASP A 59 -6.21 -11.43 -2.98
CA ASP A 59 -6.27 -10.31 -2.05
C ASP A 59 -6.48 -8.96 -2.75
N VAL A 60 -6.29 -8.89 -4.08
CA VAL A 60 -6.46 -7.63 -4.81
C VAL A 60 -7.94 -7.37 -5.02
N GLN A 61 -8.48 -6.38 -4.33
CA GLN A 61 -9.89 -6.01 -4.39
C GLN A 61 -10.18 -4.98 -5.48
N ALA A 62 -9.19 -4.18 -5.82
CA ALA A 62 -9.29 -3.17 -6.86
C ALA A 62 -7.89 -2.75 -7.31
N THR A 63 -7.80 -2.22 -8.51
CA THR A 63 -6.58 -1.59 -9.03
C THR A 63 -6.85 -0.10 -9.20
N GLY A 64 -5.88 0.73 -8.82
CA GLY A 64 -6.01 2.17 -8.90
C GLY A 64 -6.15 2.67 -10.33
N THR A 65 -6.83 3.80 -10.47
CA THR A 65 -7.06 4.47 -11.74
C THR A 65 -6.54 5.91 -11.68
N GLY A 66 -6.70 6.68 -12.75
CA GLY A 66 -6.39 8.11 -12.74
C GLY A 66 -7.46 8.95 -12.07
N GLU A 67 -8.57 8.35 -11.67
CA GLU A 67 -9.68 9.02 -10.97
C GLU A 67 -9.50 8.83 -9.46
N TYR A 68 -8.59 9.60 -8.88
CA TYR A 68 -8.12 9.40 -7.50
C TYR A 68 -9.24 9.47 -6.46
N LEU A 69 -10.10 10.48 -6.58
CA LEU A 69 -11.20 10.63 -5.64
C LEU A 69 -12.21 9.48 -5.77
N SER A 70 -12.50 9.06 -6.98
CA SER A 70 -13.39 7.92 -7.24
C SER A 70 -12.82 6.63 -6.68
N ASP A 71 -11.52 6.40 -6.83
CA ASP A 71 -10.84 5.22 -6.27
C ASP A 71 -11.02 5.15 -4.76
N VAL A 72 -10.77 6.26 -4.07
CA VAL A 72 -10.87 6.34 -2.61
C VAL A 72 -12.31 6.20 -2.14
N GLN A 73 -13.25 6.85 -2.81
CA GLN A 73 -14.68 6.74 -2.47
C GLN A 73 -15.18 5.31 -2.65
N ALA A 74 -14.78 4.64 -3.74
CA ALA A 74 -15.15 3.25 -3.97
C ALA A 74 -14.57 2.35 -2.88
N SER A 75 -13.31 2.54 -2.50
CA SER A 75 -12.66 1.71 -1.48
C SER A 75 -13.32 1.89 -0.10
N SER A 76 -13.80 3.10 0.23
CA SER A 76 -14.43 3.37 1.52
C SER A 76 -15.79 2.68 1.67
N HIS A 77 -16.41 2.27 0.57
CA HIS A 77 -17.69 1.57 0.58
C HIS A 77 -17.55 0.06 0.41
N MET A 78 -16.36 -0.44 0.14
CA MET A 78 -16.14 -1.86 -0.01
C MET A 78 -16.14 -2.55 1.35
N GLN A 79 -16.90 -3.65 1.46
CA GLN A 79 -16.91 -4.47 2.65
C GLN A 79 -15.93 -5.60 2.48
N PHE A 80 -15.19 -5.86 3.54
CA PHE A 80 -14.21 -6.92 3.57
C PHE A 80 -14.68 -8.01 4.53
N GLY A 81 -14.91 -9.21 4.00
CA GLY A 81 -15.26 -10.38 4.80
C GLY A 81 -14.02 -11.08 5.37
N PRO A 82 -14.22 -12.20 6.09
CA PRO A 82 -13.09 -12.96 6.61
C PRO A 82 -12.15 -13.36 5.49
N GLN A 83 -10.85 -13.13 5.72
CA GLN A 83 -9.82 -13.46 4.75
C GLN A 83 -9.61 -14.98 4.75
N GLU A 84 -9.71 -15.61 3.57
CA GLU A 84 -9.43 -17.03 3.43
C GLU A 84 -7.95 -17.28 3.68
N GLU A 85 -7.64 -18.39 4.35
CA GLU A 85 -6.26 -18.82 4.49
C GLU A 85 -5.75 -19.33 3.15
N ILE A 86 -4.68 -18.71 2.66
CA ILE A 86 -3.96 -19.18 1.48
C ILE A 86 -2.61 -19.65 1.99
N PRO A 87 -2.31 -20.97 1.90
CA PRO A 87 -1.02 -21.45 2.37
C PRO A 87 0.14 -20.90 1.53
N ASP A 88 1.33 -20.90 2.10
CA ASP A 88 2.60 -20.57 1.47
C ASP A 88 2.85 -19.08 1.20
N TRP A 89 2.07 -18.18 1.79
CA TRP A 89 2.34 -16.74 1.74
C TRP A 89 2.92 -16.25 3.06
N ASP A 90 3.80 -15.26 2.96
CA ASP A 90 4.46 -14.67 4.11
C ASP A 90 3.62 -13.52 4.69
N THR A 91 4.03 -13.06 5.85
CA THR A 91 3.56 -11.80 6.43
C THR A 91 4.59 -10.72 6.10
N VAL A 92 4.15 -9.63 5.48
CA VAL A 92 4.99 -8.47 5.16
C VAL A 92 4.67 -7.36 6.14
N TYR A 93 5.70 -6.83 6.80
CA TYR A 93 5.58 -5.81 7.84
C TYR A 93 5.83 -4.43 7.28
N GLY A 94 5.00 -3.50 7.68
CA GLY A 94 5.10 -2.12 7.25
C GLY A 94 4.29 -1.20 8.13
N GLU A 95 3.83 -0.11 7.54
CA GLU A 95 3.04 0.90 8.22
C GLU A 95 1.81 1.26 7.41
N LEU A 96 0.71 1.53 8.11
CA LEU A 96 -0.51 2.04 7.51
C LEU A 96 -0.55 3.54 7.74
N LEU A 97 -0.47 4.30 6.65
CA LEU A 97 -0.51 5.76 6.68
C LEU A 97 -1.89 6.22 6.22
N THR A 98 -2.50 7.11 7.00
CA THR A 98 -3.83 7.65 6.69
C THR A 98 -3.71 9.07 6.17
N PHE A 99 -4.40 9.36 5.07
CA PHE A 99 -4.43 10.66 4.40
C PHE A 99 -5.87 11.10 4.15
N ASP A 100 -6.07 12.40 3.90
CA ASP A 100 -7.39 12.97 3.59
C ASP A 100 -7.46 13.69 2.24
N ASP A 101 -6.37 13.64 1.46
CA ASP A 101 -6.28 14.39 0.20
C ASP A 101 -5.77 13.50 -0.93
N PRO A 102 -6.68 12.66 -1.51
CA PRO A 102 -6.24 11.73 -2.56
C PRO A 102 -5.77 12.43 -3.83
N GLU A 103 -6.35 13.56 -4.19
CA GLU A 103 -6.00 14.25 -5.44
C GLU A 103 -4.62 14.93 -5.37
N GLU A 104 -4.13 15.26 -4.20
CA GLU A 104 -2.77 15.80 -4.02
C GLU A 104 -1.75 14.71 -3.70
N CYS A 105 -2.12 13.76 -2.87
CA CYS A 105 -1.20 12.73 -2.38
C CYS A 105 -0.92 11.65 -3.43
N LEU A 106 -1.96 11.10 -4.06
CA LEU A 106 -1.81 9.93 -4.92
C LEU A 106 -1.05 10.21 -6.22
N PRO A 107 -1.23 11.35 -6.91
CA PRO A 107 -0.44 11.60 -8.11
C PRO A 107 1.07 11.60 -7.86
N ASP A 108 1.50 12.19 -6.74
CA ASP A 108 2.92 12.24 -6.40
C ASP A 108 3.46 10.86 -6.04
N LEU A 109 2.69 10.06 -5.29
CA LEU A 109 3.07 8.70 -4.96
C LEU A 109 3.09 7.80 -6.19
N ASP A 110 2.07 7.90 -7.04
CA ASP A 110 2.04 7.13 -8.29
C ASP A 110 3.25 7.46 -9.16
N ALA A 111 3.62 8.73 -9.27
CA ALA A 111 4.79 9.15 -10.04
C ALA A 111 6.09 8.60 -9.43
N LEU A 112 6.22 8.64 -8.11
CA LEU A 112 7.38 8.09 -7.43
C LEU A 112 7.54 6.60 -7.71
N GLU A 113 6.44 5.85 -7.66
CA GLU A 113 6.43 4.40 -7.84
C GLU A 113 6.38 3.98 -9.32
N GLY A 114 6.30 4.94 -10.23
CA GLY A 114 6.25 4.65 -11.65
C GLY A 114 4.96 3.98 -12.10
N PHE A 115 3.85 4.25 -11.40
CA PHE A 115 2.54 3.74 -11.76
C PHE A 115 1.80 4.76 -12.63
N CYS A 116 1.48 4.34 -13.86
CA CYS A 116 0.63 5.11 -14.77
C CYS A 116 -0.66 4.33 -14.99
N PRO A 117 -1.81 4.78 -14.47
CA PRO A 117 -3.08 4.07 -14.62
C PRO A 117 -3.41 3.81 -16.08
N GLY A 118 -3.78 2.56 -16.40
CA GLY A 118 -4.09 2.15 -17.77
C GLY A 118 -2.88 1.77 -18.61
N GLU A 119 -1.66 1.95 -18.10
CA GLU A 119 -0.44 1.58 -18.78
C GLU A 119 0.33 0.55 -17.97
N SER A 120 1.18 -0.23 -18.62
CA SER A 120 2.05 -1.16 -17.93
C SER A 120 3.20 -0.40 -17.26
N GLY A 121 3.35 -0.56 -15.95
CA GLY A 121 4.44 0.00 -15.16
C GLY A 121 5.04 -1.05 -14.27
N PHE A 122 6.10 -0.68 -13.53
CA PHE A 122 6.74 -1.62 -12.63
C PHE A 122 5.84 -1.93 -11.42
N TYR A 123 5.33 -0.90 -10.75
CA TYR A 123 4.36 -1.08 -9.65
C TYR A 123 2.95 -0.76 -10.12
N SER A 124 1.98 -1.44 -9.51
CA SER A 124 0.57 -1.09 -9.62
C SER A 124 0.05 -0.72 -8.24
N ARG A 125 -0.84 0.25 -8.17
CA ARG A 125 -1.51 0.62 -6.92
C ARG A 125 -2.74 -0.24 -6.77
N VAL A 126 -2.72 -1.14 -5.79
CA VAL A 126 -3.78 -2.14 -5.59
C VAL A 126 -4.37 -2.01 -4.19
N LEU A 127 -5.65 -2.36 -4.06
CA LEU A 127 -6.36 -2.33 -2.79
C LEU A 127 -6.34 -3.72 -2.18
N VAL A 128 -5.78 -3.85 -0.97
CA VAL A 128 -5.55 -5.15 -0.34
C VAL A 128 -5.91 -5.13 1.14
N PRO A 129 -6.29 -6.30 1.70
CA PRO A 129 -6.51 -6.43 3.14
C PRO A 129 -5.22 -6.17 3.91
N THR A 130 -5.32 -5.32 4.93
CA THR A 130 -4.17 -4.89 5.74
C THR A 130 -4.57 -4.99 7.21
N THR A 131 -3.75 -5.68 8.00
CA THR A 131 -4.04 -5.92 9.41
C THR A 131 -3.24 -4.98 10.29
N LEU A 132 -3.94 -4.22 11.12
CA LEU A 132 -3.30 -3.36 12.13
C LEU A 132 -2.71 -4.24 13.22
N THR A 133 -1.41 -4.11 13.47
CA THR A 133 -0.68 -4.99 14.38
C THR A 133 -1.22 -4.89 15.82
N GLU A 134 -1.43 -3.67 16.30
CA GLU A 134 -1.87 -3.44 17.67
C GLU A 134 -3.33 -3.85 17.89
N ALA A 135 -4.21 -3.44 16.99
CA ALA A 135 -5.65 -3.68 17.14
C ALA A 135 -6.11 -5.05 16.64
N GLY A 136 -5.30 -5.72 15.83
CA GLY A 136 -5.70 -6.96 15.17
C GLY A 136 -6.82 -6.80 14.15
N LYS A 137 -7.17 -5.56 13.81
CA LYS A 137 -8.26 -5.26 12.89
C LYS A 137 -7.76 -5.23 11.45
N THR A 138 -8.53 -5.81 10.54
CA THR A 138 -8.22 -5.80 9.10
C THR A 138 -9.05 -4.74 8.39
N VAL A 139 -8.36 -3.91 7.61
CA VAL A 139 -8.96 -2.87 6.77
C VAL A 139 -8.44 -3.00 5.36
N LEU A 140 -9.12 -2.40 4.38
CA LEU A 140 -8.60 -2.32 3.03
C LEU A 140 -7.72 -1.09 2.90
N ALA A 141 -6.55 -1.26 2.31
CA ALA A 141 -5.59 -0.18 2.09
C ALA A 141 -4.97 -0.30 0.70
N TRP A 142 -4.56 0.84 0.15
CA TRP A 142 -3.83 0.88 -1.11
C TRP A 142 -2.37 0.55 -0.87
N ALA A 143 -1.78 -0.21 -1.76
CA ALA A 143 -0.35 -0.56 -1.72
C ALA A 143 0.21 -0.61 -3.13
N TYR A 144 1.49 -0.30 -3.27
CA TYR A 144 2.18 -0.43 -4.54
C TYR A 144 2.82 -1.81 -4.62
N ALA A 145 2.38 -2.61 -5.58
CA ALA A 145 2.80 -4.00 -5.72
C ALA A 145 3.23 -4.31 -7.14
N VAL A 146 3.99 -5.38 -7.31
CA VAL A 146 4.44 -5.87 -8.61
C VAL A 146 3.86 -7.27 -8.84
N ASP A 147 3.73 -7.67 -10.11
CA ASP A 147 3.26 -9.01 -10.45
C ASP A 147 4.35 -10.06 -10.18
N SER A 148 5.59 -9.73 -10.49
CA SER A 148 6.75 -10.60 -10.27
C SER A 148 8.02 -9.76 -10.29
N THR A 149 9.09 -10.30 -9.72
CA THR A 149 10.37 -9.63 -9.69
C THR A 149 11.51 -10.64 -9.57
N SER A 150 12.71 -10.22 -10.00
CA SER A 150 13.94 -10.98 -9.85
C SER A 150 14.78 -10.53 -8.66
N GLY A 151 14.24 -9.72 -7.77
CA GLY A 151 14.94 -9.26 -6.57
C GLY A 151 15.28 -10.38 -5.59
N VAL A 152 16.04 -10.06 -4.56
CA VAL A 152 16.41 -11.00 -3.51
C VAL A 152 15.26 -11.20 -2.54
N TYR A 153 14.80 -12.44 -2.41
CA TYR A 153 13.67 -12.77 -1.53
C TYR A 153 14.01 -12.50 -0.06
N LEU A 154 13.09 -11.80 0.62
CA LEU A 154 13.19 -11.49 2.05
C LEU A 154 12.14 -12.30 2.81
N PRO A 155 12.48 -13.53 3.28
CA PRO A 155 11.48 -14.40 3.91
C PRO A 155 10.92 -13.87 5.22
N GLU A 156 11.61 -12.95 5.87
CA GLU A 156 11.13 -12.34 7.11
C GLU A 156 10.13 -11.21 6.88
N GLY A 157 9.93 -10.80 5.64
CA GLY A 157 8.91 -9.79 5.29
C GLY A 157 9.22 -8.38 5.78
N ARG A 158 10.49 -8.04 5.98
CA ARG A 158 10.91 -6.72 6.47
C ARG A 158 11.97 -6.11 5.56
N TRP A 159 11.84 -4.81 5.32
CA TRP A 159 12.83 -4.03 4.59
C TRP A 159 13.12 -2.74 5.36
N PRO A 160 14.37 -2.29 5.42
CA PRO A 160 15.57 -3.00 4.96
C PRO A 160 15.80 -4.26 5.80
N ALA A 161 16.48 -5.21 5.17
CA ALA A 161 16.91 -6.40 5.90
C ALA A 161 18.00 -5.99 6.90
N SER A 162 17.90 -6.52 8.11
CA SER A 162 18.89 -6.25 9.16
C SER A 162 20.09 -7.18 9.03
#